data_953d2763464a9097d9aad6b87d9c5741
#
_entry.id   953d2763464a9097d9aad6b87d9c5741
#
_cell.length_a   1.000
_cell.length_b   1.000
_cell.length_c   1.000
_cell.angle_alpha   90.00
_cell.angle_beta   90.00
_cell.angle_gamma   90.00
#
_symmetry.space_group_name_H-M   'P 1'
#
loop_
_entity.id
_entity.type
_entity.pdbx_description
1 polymer ?
#
loop_
_entity_poly.entity_id
_entity_poly.type
_entity_poly.pdbx_seq_one_letter_code
_entity_poly.pdbx_strand_id
1 'polypeptide(L)'
;MGDGKGADALDKFWKRVKKYGAKIEYVATDLSAAFISAVKKNAPQAKLVFDHFHVKKQIGDAVDKVRRSVYHDKLYEEKKDVIKGARWLLLKNSEDIKTESAKKQLEEALRVNEPLAKAYYLKEEITLVWAQPDKNAAREFLYGWISRAIRSENRHIIKAGKGMFKHREGILAWYDHKITTAMVEGINNKIKVMKREAYGFTDDRYFKLRLLALHDAGITPFL
;
A
#
# COMPACT_ATOMS: atom_id res chain seq x y z
N MET A 1 24.89 2.51 -2.77
CA MET A 1 23.48 2.90 -2.91
C MET A 1 23.16 3.06 -4.38
N GLY A 2 21.94 2.73 -4.78
CA GLY A 2 21.43 3.01 -6.12
C GLY A 2 20.86 4.42 -6.20
N ASP A 3 20.88 5.00 -7.39
CA ASP A 3 20.32 6.32 -7.65
C ASP A 3 18.95 6.16 -8.35
N GLY A 4 17.95 6.98 -7.97
CA GLY A 4 16.63 6.96 -8.60
C GLY A 4 15.60 6.05 -7.93
N LYS A 5 14.48 5.82 -8.63
CA LYS A 5 13.32 5.02 -8.20
C LYS A 5 13.00 3.88 -9.17
N GLY A 6 13.82 3.66 -10.18
CA GLY A 6 13.65 2.63 -11.19
C GLY A 6 14.21 1.26 -10.76
N ALA A 7 14.03 0.28 -11.61
CA ALA A 7 14.59 -1.07 -11.40
C ALA A 7 16.13 -1.05 -11.37
N ASP A 8 16.75 -0.13 -12.08
CA ASP A 8 18.20 0.15 -12.15
C ASP A 8 18.81 0.57 -10.81
N ALA A 9 18.02 1.20 -9.94
CA ALA A 9 18.45 1.53 -8.58
C ALA A 9 18.90 0.30 -7.78
N LEU A 10 18.45 -0.90 -8.14
CA LEU A 10 18.77 -2.16 -7.49
C LEU A 10 19.93 -2.93 -8.16
N ASP A 11 20.53 -2.43 -9.24
CA ASP A 11 21.56 -3.16 -10.00
C ASP A 11 22.78 -3.53 -9.15
N LYS A 12 23.25 -2.58 -8.32
CA LYS A 12 24.39 -2.82 -7.41
C LYS A 12 24.04 -3.91 -6.36
N PHE A 13 22.82 -3.91 -5.87
CA PHE A 13 22.32 -4.93 -4.95
C PHE A 13 22.32 -6.31 -5.61
N TRP A 14 21.73 -6.42 -6.82
CA TRP A 14 21.67 -7.69 -7.53
C TRP A 14 23.03 -8.23 -7.92
N LYS A 15 23.99 -7.36 -8.29
CA LYS A 15 25.39 -7.75 -8.53
C LYS A 15 26.02 -8.37 -7.27
N ARG A 16 25.75 -7.79 -6.08
CA ARG A 16 26.26 -8.33 -4.81
C ARG A 16 25.61 -9.69 -4.49
N VAL A 17 24.29 -9.80 -4.60
CA VAL A 17 23.56 -11.06 -4.39
C VAL A 17 24.17 -12.18 -5.24
N LYS A 18 24.37 -11.94 -6.54
CA LYS A 18 25.01 -12.91 -7.44
C LYS A 18 26.45 -13.24 -7.05
N LYS A 19 27.24 -12.24 -6.69
CA LYS A 19 28.66 -12.43 -6.29
C LYS A 19 28.79 -13.34 -5.09
N TYR A 20 27.91 -13.21 -4.10
CA TYR A 20 27.98 -13.99 -2.85
C TYR A 20 27.12 -15.26 -2.87
N GLY A 21 26.47 -15.58 -3.98
CA GLY A 21 25.62 -16.77 -4.13
C GLY A 21 24.43 -16.80 -3.18
N ALA A 22 23.97 -15.64 -2.69
CA ALA A 22 22.88 -15.58 -1.74
C ALA A 22 21.57 -16.06 -2.37
N LYS A 23 20.92 -17.03 -1.71
CA LYS A 23 19.61 -17.56 -2.13
C LYS A 23 18.52 -16.73 -1.48
N ILE A 24 17.75 -15.99 -2.30
CA ILE A 24 16.60 -15.22 -1.86
C ILE A 24 15.36 -16.09 -2.09
N GLU A 25 14.65 -16.42 -1.01
CA GLU A 25 13.45 -17.25 -1.05
C GLU A 25 12.18 -16.37 -1.11
N TYR A 26 12.18 -15.24 -0.40
CA TYR A 26 11.04 -14.33 -0.29
C TYR A 26 11.47 -12.88 -0.40
N VAL A 27 10.63 -12.08 -1.04
CA VAL A 27 10.83 -10.62 -1.15
C VAL A 27 9.55 -9.90 -0.77
N ALA A 28 9.59 -9.14 0.33
CA ALA A 28 8.52 -8.21 0.65
C ALA A 28 8.68 -6.94 -0.20
N THR A 29 7.63 -6.52 -0.87
CA THR A 29 7.63 -5.30 -1.70
C THR A 29 6.26 -4.64 -1.71
N ASP A 30 6.24 -3.38 -2.14
CA ASP A 30 5.02 -2.71 -2.56
C ASP A 30 4.51 -3.27 -3.91
N LEU A 31 3.40 -2.74 -4.38
CA LEU A 31 2.81 -3.14 -5.67
C LEU A 31 3.47 -2.45 -6.89
N SER A 32 4.72 -1.96 -6.74
CA SER A 32 5.48 -1.31 -7.81
C SER A 32 5.83 -2.30 -8.93
N ALA A 33 5.38 -2.00 -10.15
CA ALA A 33 5.69 -2.84 -11.31
C ALA A 33 7.19 -2.93 -11.58
N ALA A 34 7.95 -1.85 -11.31
CA ALA A 34 9.41 -1.83 -11.48
C ALA A 34 10.11 -2.80 -10.54
N PHE A 35 9.75 -2.79 -9.24
CA PHE A 35 10.34 -3.70 -8.26
C PHE A 35 9.91 -5.15 -8.49
N ILE A 36 8.64 -5.39 -8.80
CA ILE A 36 8.12 -6.72 -9.17
C ILE A 36 8.91 -7.29 -10.36
N SER A 37 9.14 -6.47 -11.41
CA SER A 37 9.91 -6.87 -12.59
C SER A 37 11.38 -7.15 -12.25
N ALA A 38 12.00 -6.30 -11.44
CA ALA A 38 13.39 -6.48 -11.01
C ALA A 38 13.59 -7.79 -10.22
N VAL A 39 12.67 -8.11 -9.30
CA VAL A 39 12.71 -9.38 -8.55
C VAL A 39 12.53 -10.58 -9.48
N LYS A 40 11.53 -10.56 -10.34
CA LYS A 40 11.28 -11.66 -11.30
C LYS A 40 12.46 -11.91 -12.24
N LYS A 41 13.17 -10.84 -12.64
CA LYS A 41 14.36 -10.94 -13.50
C LYS A 41 15.57 -11.51 -12.78
N ASN A 42 15.82 -11.10 -11.54
CA ASN A 42 17.08 -11.36 -10.84
C ASN A 42 17.00 -12.50 -9.81
N ALA A 43 15.80 -12.80 -9.31
CA ALA A 43 15.51 -13.87 -8.36
C ALA A 43 14.16 -14.54 -8.71
N PRO A 44 14.07 -15.21 -9.89
CA PRO A 44 12.79 -15.77 -10.38
C PRO A 44 12.21 -16.84 -9.45
N GLN A 45 13.05 -17.50 -8.65
CA GLN A 45 12.63 -18.50 -7.65
C GLN A 45 12.01 -17.86 -6.40
N ALA A 46 12.27 -16.56 -6.16
CA ALA A 46 11.78 -15.88 -4.95
C ALA A 46 10.27 -15.64 -5.03
N LYS A 47 9.58 -15.94 -3.95
CA LYS A 47 8.16 -15.62 -3.81
C LYS A 47 7.99 -14.16 -3.40
N LEU A 48 7.15 -13.44 -4.13
CA LEU A 48 6.77 -12.08 -3.78
C LEU A 48 5.72 -12.09 -2.68
N VAL A 49 5.93 -11.30 -1.64
CA VAL A 49 4.95 -11.04 -0.58
C VAL A 49 4.59 -9.56 -0.66
N PHE A 50 3.33 -9.27 -0.91
CA PHE A 50 2.88 -7.87 -0.95
C PHE A 50 2.48 -7.39 0.42
N ASP A 51 3.04 -6.25 0.80
CA ASP A 51 2.75 -5.61 2.07
C ASP A 51 1.28 -5.18 2.14
N HIS A 52 0.60 -5.60 3.21
CA HIS A 52 -0.82 -5.32 3.42
C HIS A 52 -1.14 -3.83 3.52
N PHE A 53 -0.22 -3.01 4.03
CA PHE A 53 -0.39 -1.56 4.10
C PHE A 53 -0.52 -0.95 2.68
N HIS A 54 0.35 -1.38 1.75
CA HIS A 54 0.32 -0.89 0.37
C HIS A 54 -0.91 -1.38 -0.39
N VAL A 55 -1.40 -2.60 -0.10
CA VAL A 55 -2.67 -3.11 -0.65
C VAL A 55 -3.84 -2.26 -0.14
N LYS A 56 -3.94 -2.04 1.17
CA LYS A 56 -4.98 -1.19 1.79
C LYS A 56 -4.94 0.24 1.22
N LYS A 57 -3.76 0.82 1.09
CA LYS A 57 -3.57 2.14 0.49
C LYS A 57 -4.10 2.21 -0.94
N GLN A 58 -3.84 1.19 -1.77
CA GLN A 58 -4.35 1.16 -3.15
C GLN A 58 -5.88 1.17 -3.20
N ILE A 59 -6.55 0.47 -2.27
CA ILE A 59 -8.01 0.50 -2.18
C ILE A 59 -8.49 1.86 -1.66
N GLY A 60 -7.83 2.45 -0.66
CA GLY A 60 -8.11 3.81 -0.20
C GLY A 60 -8.02 4.85 -1.34
N ASP A 61 -6.98 4.75 -2.18
CA ASP A 61 -6.84 5.61 -3.36
C ASP A 61 -7.99 5.40 -4.37
N ALA A 62 -8.53 4.19 -4.49
CA ALA A 62 -9.70 3.93 -5.32
C ALA A 62 -10.96 4.59 -4.74
N VAL A 63 -11.16 4.52 -3.42
CA VAL A 63 -12.28 5.20 -2.72
C VAL A 63 -12.20 6.72 -2.91
N ASP A 64 -11.00 7.34 -2.79
CA ASP A 64 -10.86 8.78 -3.04
C ASP A 64 -11.17 9.16 -4.50
N LYS A 65 -10.85 8.28 -5.46
CA LYS A 65 -11.25 8.49 -6.87
C LYS A 65 -12.75 8.39 -7.05
N VAL A 66 -13.43 7.45 -6.39
CA VAL A 66 -14.90 7.38 -6.38
C VAL A 66 -15.47 8.67 -5.82
N ARG A 67 -15.00 9.12 -4.64
CA ARG A 67 -15.43 10.39 -4.03
C ARG A 67 -15.28 11.57 -4.98
N ARG A 68 -14.14 11.68 -5.66
CA ARG A 68 -13.91 12.77 -6.64
C ARG A 68 -14.88 12.68 -7.83
N SER A 69 -15.14 11.48 -8.35
CA SER A 69 -16.10 11.30 -9.44
C SER A 69 -17.49 11.73 -9.02
N VAL A 70 -17.92 11.33 -7.81
CA VAL A 70 -19.21 11.69 -7.23
C VAL A 70 -19.30 13.20 -6.98
N TYR A 71 -18.24 13.84 -6.48
CA TYR A 71 -18.18 15.27 -6.24
C TYR A 71 -18.40 16.09 -7.52
N HIS A 72 -17.99 15.58 -8.67
CA HIS A 72 -18.17 16.25 -9.97
C HIS A 72 -19.43 15.82 -10.71
N ASP A 73 -20.22 14.89 -10.15
CA ASP A 73 -21.46 14.43 -10.73
C ASP A 73 -22.60 15.40 -10.38
N LYS A 74 -23.30 15.86 -11.41
CA LYS A 74 -24.44 16.79 -11.26
C LYS A 74 -25.57 16.23 -10.41
N LEU A 75 -25.72 14.91 -10.35
CA LEU A 75 -26.73 14.24 -9.51
C LEU A 75 -26.53 14.52 -8.00
N TYR A 76 -25.32 14.91 -7.60
CA TYR A 76 -24.98 15.15 -6.19
C TYR A 76 -24.58 16.60 -5.92
N GLU A 77 -24.97 17.54 -6.79
CA GLU A 77 -24.63 18.98 -6.69
C GLU A 77 -24.94 19.57 -5.32
N GLU A 78 -26.16 19.32 -4.80
CA GLU A 78 -26.61 19.81 -3.50
C GLU A 78 -25.90 19.18 -2.29
N LYS A 79 -25.10 18.11 -2.52
CA LYS A 79 -24.44 17.31 -1.49
C LYS A 79 -22.92 17.43 -1.52
N LYS A 80 -22.40 18.32 -2.33
CA LYS A 80 -20.95 18.52 -2.53
C LYS A 80 -20.20 18.77 -1.23
N ASP A 81 -20.74 19.60 -0.36
CA ASP A 81 -20.07 19.95 0.90
C ASP A 81 -19.95 18.75 1.84
N VAL A 82 -21.01 17.93 1.92
CA VAL A 82 -20.99 16.67 2.69
C VAL A 82 -19.92 15.72 2.14
N ILE A 83 -19.88 15.52 0.82
CA ILE A 83 -18.92 14.63 0.16
C ILE A 83 -17.49 15.15 0.28
N LYS A 84 -17.28 16.46 0.18
CA LYS A 84 -15.97 17.11 0.34
C LYS A 84 -15.45 16.95 1.76
N GLY A 85 -16.30 17.24 2.76
CA GLY A 85 -15.96 17.16 4.17
C GLY A 85 -15.62 15.74 4.64
N ALA A 86 -16.21 14.71 4.03
CA ALA A 86 -16.00 13.32 4.39
C ALA A 86 -14.65 12.73 3.93
N ARG A 87 -13.82 13.43 3.16
CA ARG A 87 -12.59 12.88 2.55
C ARG A 87 -11.73 12.08 3.53
N TRP A 88 -11.36 12.69 4.63
CA TRP A 88 -10.45 12.06 5.59
C TRP A 88 -11.11 10.95 6.38
N LEU A 89 -12.42 11.03 6.59
CA LEU A 89 -13.19 9.98 7.27
C LEU A 89 -13.30 8.72 6.39
N LEU A 90 -13.51 8.89 5.08
CA LEU A 90 -13.55 7.80 4.12
C LEU A 90 -12.22 7.04 3.99
N LEU A 91 -11.09 7.69 4.26
CA LEU A 91 -9.76 7.09 4.19
C LEU A 91 -9.30 6.43 5.49
N LYS A 92 -9.86 6.82 6.63
CA LYS A 92 -9.63 6.16 7.93
C LYS A 92 -10.34 4.81 7.99
N ASN A 93 -9.84 3.91 8.84
CA ASN A 93 -10.63 2.74 9.24
C ASN A 93 -11.76 3.19 10.18
N SER A 94 -12.88 2.48 10.16
CA SER A 94 -14.05 2.81 11.01
C SER A 94 -13.70 2.85 12.50
N GLU A 95 -12.86 1.93 12.96
CA GLU A 95 -12.37 1.84 14.34
C GLU A 95 -11.51 3.05 14.79
N ASP A 96 -10.90 3.77 13.85
CA ASP A 96 -10.08 4.97 14.10
C ASP A 96 -10.91 6.26 14.19
N ILE A 97 -12.22 6.19 13.93
CA ILE A 97 -13.14 7.33 14.01
C ILE A 97 -13.73 7.38 15.42
N LYS A 98 -13.14 8.22 16.29
CA LYS A 98 -13.43 8.22 17.72
C LYS A 98 -14.58 9.14 18.14
N THR A 99 -14.87 10.20 17.39
CA THR A 99 -15.86 11.20 17.78
C THR A 99 -17.23 10.92 17.14
N GLU A 100 -18.30 11.12 17.91
CA GLU A 100 -19.68 10.95 17.43
C GLU A 100 -20.02 11.90 16.26
N SER A 101 -19.47 13.12 16.30
CA SER A 101 -19.64 14.08 15.20
C SER A 101 -19.05 13.55 13.88
N ALA A 102 -17.84 12.96 13.93
CA ALA A 102 -17.18 12.39 12.74
C ALA A 102 -17.92 11.14 12.23
N LYS A 103 -18.45 10.30 13.14
CA LYS A 103 -19.28 9.15 12.75
C LYS A 103 -20.54 9.60 12.00
N LYS A 104 -21.28 10.55 12.57
CA LYS A 104 -22.49 11.11 11.93
C LYS A 104 -22.19 11.72 10.56
N GLN A 105 -21.08 12.47 10.44
CA GLN A 105 -20.65 13.04 9.16
C GLN A 105 -20.33 11.97 8.13
N LEU A 106 -19.66 10.88 8.53
CA LEU A 106 -19.39 9.75 7.65
C LEU A 106 -20.69 9.06 7.23
N GLU A 107 -21.58 8.75 8.18
CA GLU A 107 -22.87 8.11 7.91
C GLU A 107 -23.73 8.93 6.94
N GLU A 108 -23.75 10.25 7.11
CA GLU A 108 -24.44 11.14 6.19
C GLU A 108 -23.87 11.05 4.78
N ALA A 109 -22.54 11.10 4.63
CA ALA A 109 -21.88 10.99 3.33
C ALA A 109 -22.15 9.64 2.64
N LEU A 110 -22.20 8.54 3.40
CA LEU A 110 -22.50 7.21 2.87
C LEU A 110 -23.97 7.06 2.50
N ARG A 111 -24.87 7.63 3.30
CA ARG A 111 -26.33 7.58 3.06
C ARG A 111 -26.74 8.30 1.78
N VAL A 112 -26.09 9.41 1.47
CA VAL A 112 -26.45 10.25 0.32
C VAL A 112 -25.86 9.76 -1.00
N ASN A 113 -24.97 8.75 -0.96
CA ASN A 113 -24.27 8.28 -2.17
C ASN A 113 -23.96 6.80 -2.13
N GLU A 114 -24.79 6.00 -2.80
CA GLU A 114 -24.65 4.55 -2.86
C GLU A 114 -23.31 4.08 -3.46
N PRO A 115 -22.81 4.61 -4.60
CA PRO A 115 -21.49 4.24 -5.11
C PRO A 115 -20.35 4.47 -4.11
N LEU A 116 -20.43 5.57 -3.35
CA LEU A 116 -19.43 5.88 -2.33
C LEU A 116 -19.53 4.92 -1.13
N ALA A 117 -20.76 4.59 -0.70
CA ALA A 117 -20.99 3.61 0.35
C ALA A 117 -20.46 2.23 -0.03
N LYS A 118 -20.76 1.73 -1.22
CA LYS A 118 -20.23 0.45 -1.74
C LYS A 118 -18.69 0.44 -1.73
N ALA A 119 -18.06 1.53 -2.20
CA ALA A 119 -16.62 1.66 -2.23
C ALA A 119 -16.01 1.66 -0.82
N TYR A 120 -16.62 2.38 0.12
CA TYR A 120 -16.19 2.45 1.51
C TYR A 120 -16.24 1.09 2.19
N TYR A 121 -17.35 0.38 2.10
CA TYR A 121 -17.48 -0.95 2.72
C TYR A 121 -16.51 -1.96 2.13
N LEU A 122 -16.27 -1.96 0.83
CA LEU A 122 -15.23 -2.77 0.22
C LEU A 122 -13.83 -2.42 0.74
N LYS A 123 -13.54 -1.15 1.04
CA LYS A 123 -12.28 -0.74 1.66
C LYS A 123 -12.13 -1.29 3.08
N GLU A 124 -13.19 -1.25 3.88
CA GLU A 124 -13.16 -1.83 5.23
C GLU A 124 -12.94 -3.35 5.16
N GLU A 125 -13.71 -4.04 4.33
CA GLU A 125 -13.65 -5.49 4.19
C GLU A 125 -12.28 -6.02 3.75
N ILE A 126 -11.54 -5.34 2.86
CA ILE A 126 -10.24 -5.86 2.39
C ILE A 126 -9.26 -6.11 3.54
N THR A 127 -9.41 -5.39 4.64
CA THR A 127 -8.55 -5.57 5.81
C THR A 127 -8.70 -6.95 6.43
N LEU A 128 -9.86 -7.57 6.28
CA LEU A 128 -10.20 -8.88 6.83
C LEU A 128 -9.52 -10.04 6.09
N VAL A 129 -8.93 -9.80 4.92
CA VAL A 129 -8.11 -10.82 4.22
C VAL A 129 -7.02 -11.36 5.13
N TRP A 130 -6.36 -10.50 5.91
CA TRP A 130 -5.25 -10.91 6.80
C TRP A 130 -5.71 -11.32 8.21
N ALA A 131 -7.00 -11.23 8.49
CA ALA A 131 -7.62 -11.71 9.74
C ALA A 131 -8.20 -13.13 9.61
N GLN A 132 -8.09 -13.76 8.44
CA GLN A 132 -8.57 -15.12 8.23
C GLN A 132 -7.70 -16.12 8.97
N PRO A 133 -8.26 -17.27 9.40
CA PRO A 133 -7.53 -18.26 10.20
C PRO A 133 -6.37 -18.90 9.44
N ASP A 134 -6.51 -19.07 8.12
CA ASP A 134 -5.51 -19.71 7.28
C ASP A 134 -5.52 -19.17 5.84
N LYS A 135 -4.56 -19.62 5.03
CA LYS A 135 -4.38 -19.21 3.64
C LYS A 135 -5.56 -19.59 2.74
N ASN A 136 -6.24 -20.70 2.99
CA ASN A 136 -7.36 -21.15 2.16
C ASN A 136 -8.59 -20.28 2.44
N ALA A 137 -8.91 -20.03 3.69
CA ALA A 137 -9.97 -19.08 4.08
C ALA A 137 -9.69 -17.69 3.54
N ALA A 138 -8.44 -17.22 3.62
CA ALA A 138 -8.03 -15.93 3.06
C ALA A 138 -8.19 -15.89 1.53
N ARG A 139 -7.90 -16.99 0.84
CA ARG A 139 -8.09 -17.10 -0.61
C ARG A 139 -9.57 -16.98 -0.98
N GLU A 140 -10.43 -17.75 -0.35
CA GLU A 140 -11.88 -17.70 -0.57
C GLU A 140 -12.44 -16.30 -0.30
N PHE A 141 -12.04 -15.71 0.83
CA PHE A 141 -12.44 -14.34 1.17
C PHE A 141 -11.97 -13.32 0.12
N LEU A 142 -10.70 -13.39 -0.29
CA LEU A 142 -10.14 -12.49 -1.31
C LEU A 142 -10.86 -12.63 -2.66
N TYR A 143 -11.15 -13.86 -3.10
CA TYR A 143 -11.88 -14.08 -4.36
C TYR A 143 -13.31 -13.57 -4.27
N GLY A 144 -14.00 -13.77 -3.14
CA GLY A 144 -15.32 -13.19 -2.88
C GLY A 144 -15.29 -11.67 -2.94
N TRP A 145 -14.30 -11.05 -2.29
CA TRP A 145 -14.08 -9.60 -2.33
C TRP A 145 -13.83 -9.10 -3.77
N ILE A 146 -12.94 -9.76 -4.52
CA ILE A 146 -12.64 -9.42 -5.91
C ILE A 146 -13.90 -9.48 -6.77
N SER A 147 -14.71 -10.51 -6.61
CA SER A 147 -15.98 -10.67 -7.33
C SER A 147 -16.93 -9.49 -7.06
N ARG A 148 -17.11 -9.10 -5.79
CA ARG A 148 -17.93 -7.94 -5.42
C ARG A 148 -17.36 -6.63 -5.98
N ALA A 149 -16.05 -6.45 -5.92
CA ALA A 149 -15.39 -5.27 -6.47
C ALA A 149 -15.57 -5.14 -7.98
N ILE A 150 -15.48 -6.25 -8.73
CA ILE A 150 -15.68 -6.24 -10.18
C ILE A 150 -17.15 -5.99 -10.54
N ARG A 151 -18.11 -6.44 -9.72
CA ARG A 151 -19.56 -6.22 -9.92
C ARG A 151 -20.05 -4.87 -9.36
N SER A 152 -19.18 -4.03 -8.81
CA SER A 152 -19.56 -2.76 -8.16
C SER A 152 -20.07 -1.68 -9.12
N GLU A 153 -20.01 -1.91 -10.44
CA GLU A 153 -20.38 -0.95 -11.50
C GLU A 153 -19.56 0.36 -11.47
N ASN A 154 -18.62 0.49 -10.52
CA ASN A 154 -17.76 1.65 -10.42
C ASN A 154 -16.39 1.37 -11.03
N ARG A 155 -16.01 2.13 -12.07
CA ARG A 155 -14.75 1.96 -12.82
C ARG A 155 -13.49 1.92 -11.95
N HIS A 156 -13.47 2.70 -10.85
CA HIS A 156 -12.29 2.80 -9.98
C HIS A 156 -12.18 1.57 -9.08
N ILE A 157 -13.32 1.06 -8.60
CA ILE A 157 -13.37 -0.16 -7.77
C ILE A 157 -13.14 -1.40 -8.64
N ILE A 158 -13.71 -1.46 -9.86
CA ILE A 158 -13.44 -2.53 -10.83
C ILE A 158 -11.94 -2.60 -11.12
N LYS A 159 -11.29 -1.46 -11.37
CA LYS A 159 -9.84 -1.40 -11.59
C LYS A 159 -9.05 -1.92 -10.39
N ALA A 160 -9.45 -1.56 -9.17
CA ALA A 160 -8.84 -2.06 -7.95
C ALA A 160 -9.02 -3.57 -7.81
N GLY A 161 -10.23 -4.10 -8.03
CA GLY A 161 -10.52 -5.54 -8.02
C GLY A 161 -9.66 -6.33 -9.02
N LYS A 162 -9.54 -5.84 -10.26
CA LYS A 162 -8.64 -6.43 -11.27
C LYS A 162 -7.16 -6.39 -10.82
N GLY A 163 -6.74 -5.31 -10.14
CA GLY A 163 -5.41 -5.20 -9.54
C GLY A 163 -5.18 -6.26 -8.46
N MET A 164 -6.15 -6.44 -7.56
CA MET A 164 -6.08 -7.47 -6.52
C MET A 164 -6.02 -8.88 -7.11
N PHE A 165 -6.82 -9.16 -8.14
CA PHE A 165 -6.77 -10.43 -8.84
C PHE A 165 -5.38 -10.70 -9.46
N LYS A 166 -4.78 -9.68 -10.11
CA LYS A 166 -3.43 -9.79 -10.68
C LYS A 166 -2.36 -10.10 -9.63
N HIS A 167 -2.52 -9.56 -8.42
CA HIS A 167 -1.53 -9.66 -7.36
C HIS A 167 -1.90 -10.67 -6.25
N ARG A 168 -2.98 -11.45 -6.42
CA ARG A 168 -3.55 -12.35 -5.42
C ARG A 168 -2.55 -13.32 -4.78
N GLU A 169 -1.64 -13.89 -5.58
CA GLU A 169 -0.66 -14.84 -5.07
C GLU A 169 0.31 -14.19 -4.07
N GLY A 170 0.79 -12.99 -4.37
CA GLY A 170 1.68 -12.26 -3.47
C GLY A 170 0.95 -11.69 -2.24
N ILE A 171 -0.35 -11.38 -2.34
CA ILE A 171 -1.18 -11.01 -1.19
C ILE A 171 -1.32 -12.20 -0.24
N LEU A 172 -1.63 -13.39 -0.79
CA LEU A 172 -1.81 -14.63 -0.03
C LEU A 172 -0.50 -15.24 0.47
N ALA A 173 0.64 -14.92 -0.17
CA ALA A 173 1.95 -15.38 0.26
C ALA A 173 2.35 -14.86 1.67
N TRP A 174 1.69 -13.83 2.18
CA TRP A 174 1.84 -13.38 3.56
C TRP A 174 1.52 -14.49 4.59
N TYR A 175 0.62 -15.40 4.26
CA TYR A 175 0.29 -16.51 5.13
C TYR A 175 1.41 -17.56 5.23
N ASP A 176 2.21 -17.70 4.18
CA ASP A 176 3.39 -18.57 4.18
C ASP A 176 4.55 -17.91 4.95
N HIS A 177 4.70 -16.58 4.79
CA HIS A 177 5.76 -15.80 5.42
C HIS A 177 5.23 -14.43 5.82
N LYS A 178 5.09 -14.20 7.11
CA LYS A 178 4.60 -12.95 7.72
C LYS A 178 5.66 -11.83 7.66
N ILE A 179 6.27 -11.62 6.49
CA ILE A 179 7.22 -10.54 6.26
C ILE A 179 6.50 -9.28 5.77
N THR A 180 6.99 -8.12 6.21
CA THR A 180 6.44 -6.81 5.85
C THR A 180 7.56 -5.86 5.44
N THR A 181 7.21 -4.73 4.83
CA THR A 181 8.15 -3.64 4.54
C THR A 181 8.34 -2.69 5.73
N ALA A 182 7.72 -2.95 6.87
CA ALA A 182 7.69 -2.05 8.03
C ALA A 182 9.09 -1.61 8.51
N MET A 183 10.07 -2.53 8.53
CA MET A 183 11.44 -2.21 8.90
C MET A 183 12.07 -1.22 7.90
N VAL A 184 11.89 -1.45 6.60
CA VAL A 184 12.39 -0.55 5.55
C VAL A 184 11.69 0.81 5.63
N GLU A 185 10.40 0.85 5.93
CA GLU A 185 9.66 2.09 6.15
C GLU A 185 10.19 2.85 7.36
N GLY A 186 10.47 2.17 8.47
CA GLY A 186 11.09 2.74 9.65
C GLY A 186 12.44 3.38 9.32
N ILE A 187 13.32 2.69 8.58
CA ILE A 187 14.60 3.21 8.12
C ILE A 187 14.39 4.44 7.21
N ASN A 188 13.49 4.35 6.24
CA ASN A 188 13.17 5.46 5.36
C ASN A 188 12.65 6.68 6.11
N ASN A 189 11.88 6.48 7.18
CA ASN A 189 11.40 7.58 8.03
C ASN A 189 12.55 8.24 8.80
N LYS A 190 13.48 7.47 9.36
CA LYS A 190 14.71 8.00 9.99
C LYS A 190 15.53 8.83 8.99
N ILE A 191 15.71 8.34 7.76
CA ILE A 191 16.36 9.07 6.68
C ILE A 191 15.66 10.38 6.36
N LYS A 192 14.31 10.38 6.30
CA LYS A 192 13.51 11.60 6.08
C LYS A 192 13.66 12.62 7.22
N VAL A 193 13.71 12.14 8.47
CA VAL A 193 13.96 13.01 9.65
C VAL A 193 15.34 13.65 9.52
N MET A 194 16.39 12.84 9.30
CA MET A 194 17.76 13.33 9.11
C MET A 194 17.86 14.38 7.98
N LYS A 195 17.16 14.17 6.86
CA LYS A 195 17.10 15.16 5.77
C LYS A 195 16.44 16.46 6.18
N ARG A 196 15.37 16.39 6.99
CA ARG A 196 14.67 17.58 7.48
C ARG A 196 15.49 18.36 8.49
N GLU A 197 16.15 17.69 9.43
CA GLU A 197 17.05 18.31 10.42
C GLU A 197 18.22 19.03 9.77
N ALA A 198 18.73 18.50 8.64
CA ALA A 198 19.81 19.11 7.88
C ALA A 198 19.30 20.15 6.84
N TYR A 199 18.01 20.49 6.82
CA TYR A 199 17.38 21.35 5.79
C TYR A 199 17.71 20.90 4.34
N GLY A 200 17.99 19.60 4.16
CA GLY A 200 18.44 18.99 2.92
C GLY A 200 19.95 18.71 2.89
N PHE A 201 20.37 17.99 1.87
CA PHE A 201 21.79 17.72 1.60
C PHE A 201 22.08 18.10 0.16
N THR A 202 23.04 18.98 -0.04
CA THR A 202 23.55 19.39 -1.37
C THR A 202 24.66 18.47 -1.83
N ASP A 203 25.41 17.86 -0.90
CA ASP A 203 26.49 16.91 -1.17
C ASP A 203 26.02 15.47 -0.98
N ASP A 204 25.87 14.74 -2.10
CA ASP A 204 25.50 13.32 -2.12
C ASP A 204 26.52 12.41 -1.42
N ARG A 205 27.81 12.75 -1.46
CA ARG A 205 28.85 11.97 -0.79
C ARG A 205 28.71 12.09 0.71
N TYR A 206 28.53 13.31 1.21
CA TYR A 206 28.31 13.55 2.63
C TYR A 206 27.02 12.90 3.11
N PHE A 207 25.93 12.98 2.32
CA PHE A 207 24.70 12.28 2.64
C PHE A 207 24.88 10.77 2.78
N LYS A 208 25.64 10.14 1.85
CA LYS A 208 25.94 8.70 1.92
C LYS A 208 26.74 8.34 3.17
N LEU A 209 27.72 9.17 3.56
CA LEU A 209 28.47 8.98 4.81
C LEU A 209 27.58 9.08 6.05
N ARG A 210 26.65 10.03 6.09
CA ARG A 210 25.67 10.17 7.18
C ARG A 210 24.76 8.95 7.29
N LEU A 211 24.34 8.35 6.16
CA LEU A 211 23.55 7.12 6.15
C LEU A 211 24.34 5.92 6.72
N LEU A 212 25.63 5.80 6.36
CA LEU A 212 26.51 4.76 6.91
C LEU A 212 26.70 4.94 8.42
N ALA A 213 26.90 6.17 8.88
CA ALA A 213 27.02 6.48 10.30
C ALA A 213 25.75 6.15 11.11
N LEU A 214 24.56 6.28 10.53
CA LEU A 214 23.31 5.81 11.16
C LEU A 214 23.30 4.30 11.35
N HIS A 215 23.89 3.55 10.43
CA HIS A 215 24.03 2.10 10.53
C HIS A 215 25.02 1.71 11.63
N ASP A 216 26.21 2.29 11.63
CA ASP A 216 27.27 2.02 12.59
C ASP A 216 26.86 2.37 14.02
N ALA A 217 26.00 3.39 14.19
CA ALA A 217 25.42 3.75 15.48
C ALA A 217 24.29 2.79 15.95
N GLY A 218 24.03 1.69 15.23
CA GLY A 218 22.97 0.73 15.58
C GLY A 218 21.55 1.27 15.41
N ILE A 219 21.39 2.44 14.80
CA ILE A 219 20.09 3.11 14.60
C ILE A 219 19.34 2.49 13.42
N THR A 220 20.05 1.82 12.51
CA THR A 220 19.50 1.02 11.42
C THR A 220 20.04 -0.40 11.55
N PRO A 221 19.29 -1.36 12.12
CA PRO A 221 19.68 -2.75 12.06
C PRO A 221 19.64 -3.20 10.59
N PHE A 222 20.74 -3.77 10.10
CA PHE A 222 20.83 -4.39 8.77
C PHE A 222 20.79 -3.43 7.56
N LEU A 223 21.93 -2.90 7.16
CA LEU A 223 22.26 -2.51 5.78
C LEU A 223 23.22 -3.51 5.15
#